data_db30a8012cebfca785005d0dc75dbc59
#
_entry.id   db30a8012cebfca785005d0dc75dbc59
#
_cell.length_a   1.000
_cell.length_b   1.000
_cell.length_c   1.000
_cell.angle_alpha   90.00
_cell.angle_beta   90.00
_cell.angle_gamma   90.00
#
_symmetry.space_group_name_H-M   'P 1'
#
loop_
_entity.id
_entity.type
_entity.pdbx_description
1 polymer ?
#
loop_
_entity_poly.entity_id
_entity_poly.type
_entity_poly.pdbx_seq_one_letter_code
_entity_poly.pdbx_strand_id
1 'polypeptide(L)'
;MSSEHRVLTEQTQEDPMRYRRPFLGLALAILITPGVTLWATTDAVAHYSERAIALLRDAIGRETVLGAGNVPAYAESLRGVFLEAGFAPDDLTVIPYQNTASLVVRYSGDGSGGRQPILFSAHMDVVPADPDAWLRHPFELQEDDTFFYGRGVLDNKFDVSILTTLFVWLKESGFVPNRDLIIAFTGDEESLQETVQQLTRDYRELIDAEYALVVDGGGGVLNDAGEAIQFQVGFAEKTYATFAMTAKNPGGHSSMPRADNAIYDLARAIQRLEAYQFPVETSEITMTYFARTAPLLDNEVGDAMARLVSDPTDADAIATLRAQPEYIGTLGTTCIPTMLSGGHAENALPRAVTATVNCRIFPGHTPNEIMRELQRVADDATLEWSVVGVPVSSPTSDFSTEIMTAIEASLAPIHPDLPIVPEMGSGTTDGAYFRAAGIPSYSLSGIFINPKDSFAHGLNERVPRASIEGSLLFWRAMVDELATNKN
;
A
#
# COMPACT_ATOMS: atom_id res chain seq x y z
N MET A 1 -57.31 -42.21 -22.54
CA MET A 1 -58.20 -42.48 -21.40
C MET A 1 -57.98 -41.29 -20.51
N SER A 2 -58.75 -40.15 -20.70
CA SER A 2 -60.07 -39.80 -20.10
C SER A 2 -59.94 -39.78 -18.57
N SER A 3 -60.22 -38.71 -17.84
CA SER A 3 -61.30 -37.72 -17.85
C SER A 3 -60.91 -36.58 -16.89
N GLU A 4 -61.00 -35.29 -17.19
CA GLU A 4 -62.18 -34.40 -17.09
C GLU A 4 -62.97 -34.51 -15.75
N HIS A 5 -63.05 -33.35 -15.05
CA HIS A 5 -64.22 -32.60 -14.61
C HIS A 5 -63.80 -31.37 -13.80
N ARG A 6 -63.94 -30.11 -14.31
CA ARG A 6 -65.13 -29.21 -14.35
C ARG A 6 -65.64 -28.80 -12.94
N VAL A 7 -65.37 -27.56 -12.61
CA VAL A 7 -66.24 -26.33 -12.52
C VAL A 7 -67.16 -26.27 -11.26
N LEU A 8 -67.08 -25.18 -10.53
CA LEU A 8 -68.15 -24.24 -10.34
C LEU A 8 -67.72 -22.97 -9.65
N THR A 9 -68.09 -21.87 -10.28
CA THR A 9 -68.10 -20.48 -9.86
C THR A 9 -69.10 -20.22 -8.77
N GLU A 10 -68.79 -19.31 -7.83
CA GLU A 10 -69.78 -18.43 -7.24
C GLU A 10 -69.20 -17.06 -6.97
N GLN A 11 -69.77 -16.05 -7.64
CA GLN A 11 -69.67 -14.63 -7.38
C GLN A 11 -70.56 -14.30 -6.23
N THR A 12 -70.10 -13.52 -5.26
CA THR A 12 -70.96 -12.63 -4.49
C THR A 12 -70.28 -11.27 -4.40
N GLN A 13 -70.99 -10.35 -5.01
CA GLN A 13 -70.82 -8.91 -5.04
C GLN A 13 -71.41 -8.35 -3.74
N GLU A 14 -70.65 -7.56 -2.96
CA GLU A 14 -71.23 -6.55 -2.08
C GLU A 14 -70.31 -5.30 -1.94
N ASP A 15 -70.96 -4.21 -1.88
CA ASP A 15 -70.71 -2.84 -2.23
C ASP A 15 -69.93 -2.01 -1.16
N PRO A 16 -69.43 -0.81 -1.46
CA PRO A 16 -68.34 -0.14 -0.73
C PRO A 16 -68.84 0.81 0.34
N MET A 17 -68.28 0.71 1.56
CA MET A 17 -68.44 1.76 2.55
C MET A 17 -67.20 2.66 2.60
N ARG A 18 -67.36 3.90 2.15
CA ARG A 18 -66.43 5.01 2.24
C ARG A 18 -66.12 5.36 3.70
N TYR A 19 -64.85 5.17 4.14
CA TYR A 19 -64.32 5.92 5.26
C TYR A 19 -63.16 6.81 4.78
N ARG A 20 -63.47 8.10 4.64
CA ARG A 20 -62.47 9.16 4.52
C ARG A 20 -61.81 9.31 5.89
N ARG A 21 -60.52 8.95 6.00
CA ARG A 21 -59.66 9.44 7.07
C ARG A 21 -58.79 10.57 6.53
N PRO A 22 -58.61 11.68 7.27
CA PRO A 22 -57.79 12.79 6.85
C PRO A 22 -56.33 12.38 6.86
N PHE A 23 -55.60 12.62 5.77
CA PHE A 23 -54.15 12.63 5.72
C PHE A 23 -53.66 13.76 6.62
N LEU A 24 -53.23 13.46 7.84
CA LEU A 24 -52.35 14.32 8.60
C LEU A 24 -50.96 14.17 7.95
N GLY A 25 -50.58 15.17 7.18
CA GLY A 25 -49.22 15.33 6.69
C GLY A 25 -48.31 15.54 7.91
N LEU A 26 -47.58 14.48 8.30
CA LEU A 26 -46.44 14.60 9.21
C LEU A 26 -45.32 15.26 8.37
N ALA A 27 -45.20 16.58 8.48
CA ALA A 27 -44.01 17.28 8.05
C ALA A 27 -42.87 16.78 8.96
N LEU A 28 -42.04 15.86 8.43
CA LEU A 28 -40.81 15.49 9.06
C LEU A 28 -39.90 16.73 9.01
N ALA A 29 -39.89 17.52 10.07
CA ALA A 29 -38.87 18.53 10.26
C ALA A 29 -37.54 17.80 10.45
N ILE A 30 -36.76 17.73 9.39
CA ILE A 30 -35.35 17.36 9.48
C ILE A 30 -34.69 18.43 10.34
N LEU A 31 -34.48 18.13 11.60
CA LEU A 31 -33.59 18.88 12.47
C LEU A 31 -32.18 18.72 11.90
N ILE A 32 -31.76 19.67 11.05
CA ILE A 32 -30.40 19.85 10.66
C ILE A 32 -29.64 20.22 11.93
N THR A 33 -28.97 19.28 12.53
CA THR A 33 -27.97 19.56 13.57
C THR A 33 -26.87 20.42 12.89
N PRO A 34 -26.56 21.60 13.47
CA PRO A 34 -25.46 22.41 12.93
C PRO A 34 -24.14 21.70 13.27
N GLY A 35 -23.57 20.99 12.29
CA GLY A 35 -22.34 20.21 12.47
C GLY A 35 -22.02 19.30 11.30
N VAL A 36 -22.99 18.99 10.44
CA VAL A 36 -22.71 18.28 9.17
C VAL A 36 -22.53 19.34 8.09
N THR A 37 -21.29 19.66 7.82
CA THR A 37 -20.90 20.66 6.82
C THR A 37 -21.33 20.18 5.43
N LEU A 38 -22.13 20.97 4.75
CA LEU A 38 -22.77 20.76 3.42
C LEU A 38 -21.75 20.84 2.28
N TRP A 39 -20.65 20.07 2.29
CA TRP A 39 -19.63 20.21 1.27
C TRP A 39 -19.49 18.99 0.35
N ALA A 40 -20.21 17.92 0.56
CA ALA A 40 -20.34 16.83 -0.39
C ALA A 40 -21.74 16.80 -0.98
N THR A 41 -22.08 17.76 -1.82
CA THR A 41 -23.23 17.56 -2.70
C THR A 41 -22.85 16.49 -3.74
N THR A 42 -23.78 15.65 -4.14
CA THR A 42 -23.58 14.63 -5.17
C THR A 42 -22.91 15.23 -6.43
N ASP A 43 -23.27 16.47 -6.79
CA ASP A 43 -22.70 17.17 -7.94
C ASP A 43 -21.21 17.53 -7.76
N ALA A 44 -20.78 17.91 -6.54
CA ALA A 44 -19.37 18.21 -6.28
C ALA A 44 -18.52 16.94 -6.35
N VAL A 45 -18.96 15.85 -5.73
CA VAL A 45 -18.25 14.56 -5.78
C VAL A 45 -18.12 14.07 -7.21
N ALA A 46 -19.18 14.12 -8.01
CA ALA A 46 -19.14 13.74 -9.41
C ALA A 46 -18.14 14.60 -10.21
N HIS A 47 -18.12 15.93 -10.01
CA HIS A 47 -17.19 16.84 -10.67
C HIS A 47 -15.72 16.49 -10.37
N TYR A 48 -15.37 16.28 -9.08
CA TYR A 48 -14.00 15.93 -8.70
C TYR A 48 -13.63 14.49 -9.07
N SER A 49 -14.59 13.57 -9.15
CA SER A 49 -14.37 12.22 -9.68
C SER A 49 -13.99 12.24 -11.16
N GLU A 50 -14.67 13.04 -11.98
CA GLU A 50 -14.29 13.25 -13.39
C GLU A 50 -12.89 13.84 -13.53
N ARG A 51 -12.54 14.80 -12.66
CA ARG A 51 -11.20 15.40 -12.62
C ARG A 51 -10.13 14.38 -12.24
N ALA A 52 -10.36 13.53 -11.22
CA ALA A 52 -9.45 12.46 -10.82
C ALA A 52 -9.23 11.45 -11.96
N ILE A 53 -10.29 11.07 -12.68
CA ILE A 53 -10.18 10.17 -13.85
C ILE A 53 -9.36 10.84 -14.97
N ALA A 54 -9.53 12.14 -15.20
CA ALA A 54 -8.76 12.87 -16.21
C ALA A 54 -7.26 12.92 -15.84
N LEU A 55 -6.93 13.18 -14.56
CA LEU A 55 -5.55 13.14 -14.06
C LEU A 55 -4.96 11.74 -14.13
N LEU A 56 -5.72 10.71 -13.75
CA LEU A 56 -5.28 9.32 -13.86
C LEU A 56 -5.00 8.94 -15.31
N ARG A 57 -5.82 9.39 -16.26
CA ARG A 57 -5.61 9.15 -17.69
C ARG A 57 -4.32 9.80 -18.20
N ASP A 58 -4.04 11.03 -17.80
CA ASP A 58 -2.76 11.70 -18.11
C ASP A 58 -1.58 10.96 -17.46
N ALA A 59 -1.71 10.59 -16.20
CA ALA A 59 -0.70 9.86 -15.43
C ALA A 59 -0.32 8.52 -16.08
N ILE A 60 -1.33 7.70 -16.42
CA ILE A 60 -1.09 6.38 -17.05
C ILE A 60 -0.47 6.55 -18.45
N GLY A 61 -0.85 7.60 -19.19
CA GLY A 61 -0.26 7.91 -20.50
C GLY A 61 1.22 8.29 -20.47
N ARG A 62 1.78 8.50 -19.28
CA ARG A 62 3.21 8.83 -19.09
C ARG A 62 3.96 7.59 -18.62
N GLU A 63 4.84 7.07 -19.46
CA GLU A 63 5.72 5.96 -19.09
C GLU A 63 6.82 6.45 -18.14
N THR A 64 6.56 6.41 -16.83
CA THR A 64 7.46 6.86 -15.76
C THR A 64 8.32 5.73 -15.19
N VAL A 65 8.73 4.81 -16.05
CA VAL A 65 9.65 3.71 -15.73
C VAL A 65 11.07 4.26 -15.55
N LEU A 66 11.87 3.61 -14.70
CA LEU A 66 13.28 3.96 -14.51
C LEU A 66 14.01 4.05 -15.88
N GLY A 67 14.67 5.17 -16.13
CA GLY A 67 15.41 5.43 -17.37
C GLY A 67 14.58 6.06 -18.50
N ALA A 68 13.25 6.08 -18.45
CA ALA A 68 12.43 6.77 -19.45
C ALA A 68 12.50 8.30 -19.36
N GLY A 69 12.86 8.85 -18.18
CA GLY A 69 13.06 10.28 -17.97
C GLY A 69 11.77 11.12 -17.97
N ASN A 70 10.61 10.50 -17.81
CA ASN A 70 9.31 11.19 -17.88
C ASN A 70 8.81 11.71 -16.53
N VAL A 71 9.40 11.30 -15.41
CA VAL A 71 9.00 11.73 -14.06
C VAL A 71 9.12 13.26 -13.88
N PRO A 72 10.22 13.94 -14.27
CA PRO A 72 10.31 15.39 -14.12
C PRO A 72 9.20 16.14 -14.88
N ALA A 73 8.87 15.70 -16.09
CA ALA A 73 7.78 16.30 -16.87
C ALA A 73 6.40 16.04 -16.25
N TYR A 74 6.22 14.89 -15.60
CA TYR A 74 5.00 14.57 -14.85
C TYR A 74 4.88 15.44 -13.58
N ALA A 75 5.96 15.60 -12.81
CA ALA A 75 6.00 16.50 -11.66
C ALA A 75 5.65 17.95 -12.03
N GLU A 76 6.19 18.47 -13.14
CA GLU A 76 5.85 19.82 -13.63
C GLU A 76 4.40 19.92 -14.12
N SER A 77 3.84 18.86 -14.72
CA SER A 77 2.42 18.82 -15.10
C SER A 77 1.51 18.90 -13.86
N LEU A 78 1.80 18.11 -12.81
CA LEU A 78 1.07 18.18 -11.54
C LEU A 78 1.21 19.56 -10.87
N ARG A 79 2.43 20.13 -10.89
CA ARG A 79 2.65 21.49 -10.41
C ARG A 79 1.78 22.52 -11.15
N GLY A 80 1.61 22.35 -12.46
CA GLY A 80 0.70 23.17 -13.26
C GLY A 80 -0.75 23.07 -12.78
N VAL A 81 -1.23 21.88 -12.46
CA VAL A 81 -2.59 21.64 -11.92
C VAL A 81 -2.81 22.40 -10.61
N PHE A 82 -1.85 22.37 -9.70
CA PHE A 82 -1.93 23.12 -8.43
C PHE A 82 -1.91 24.64 -8.65
N LEU A 83 -1.08 25.15 -9.58
CA LEU A 83 -1.08 26.57 -9.93
C LEU A 83 -2.44 27.02 -10.48
N GLU A 84 -3.05 26.24 -11.38
CA GLU A 84 -4.38 26.53 -11.94
C GLU A 84 -5.46 26.53 -10.85
N ALA A 85 -5.33 25.68 -9.80
CA ALA A 85 -6.22 25.66 -8.65
C ALA A 85 -5.99 26.83 -7.66
N GLY A 86 -4.97 27.69 -7.90
CA GLY A 86 -4.71 28.88 -7.10
C GLY A 86 -3.75 28.67 -5.93
N PHE A 87 -2.90 27.64 -5.96
CA PHE A 87 -1.75 27.55 -5.05
C PHE A 87 -0.69 28.59 -5.43
N ALA A 88 0.00 29.16 -4.43
CA ALA A 88 1.08 30.09 -4.72
C ALA A 88 2.31 29.35 -5.27
N PRO A 89 3.08 29.95 -6.19
CA PRO A 89 4.29 29.31 -6.73
C PRO A 89 5.29 28.86 -5.65
N ASP A 90 5.38 29.61 -4.55
CA ASP A 90 6.30 29.33 -3.43
C ASP A 90 5.84 28.12 -2.57
N ASP A 91 4.58 27.71 -2.70
CA ASP A 91 4.05 26.52 -2.05
C ASP A 91 4.31 25.21 -2.85
N LEU A 92 4.95 25.33 -4.03
CA LEU A 92 5.10 24.25 -5.01
C LEU A 92 6.58 24.09 -5.40
N THR A 93 7.22 23.04 -4.90
CA THR A 93 8.66 22.81 -5.13
C THR A 93 8.87 21.51 -5.89
N VAL A 94 9.38 21.59 -7.12
CA VAL A 94 9.92 20.43 -7.86
C VAL A 94 11.40 20.30 -7.57
N ILE A 95 11.82 19.17 -7.07
CA ILE A 95 13.19 18.88 -6.66
C ILE A 95 13.76 17.83 -7.62
N PRO A 96 14.64 18.20 -8.55
CA PRO A 96 15.21 17.27 -9.51
C PRO A 96 16.26 16.37 -8.84
N TYR A 97 16.31 15.13 -9.31
CA TYR A 97 17.37 14.18 -8.98
C TYR A 97 17.71 13.35 -10.21
N GLN A 98 18.90 13.54 -10.80
CA GLN A 98 19.32 12.90 -12.05
C GLN A 98 18.23 12.99 -13.16
N ASN A 99 17.62 11.86 -13.55
CA ASN A 99 16.56 11.77 -14.57
C ASN A 99 15.15 11.59 -13.95
N THR A 100 15.00 11.79 -12.63
CA THR A 100 13.76 11.77 -11.89
C THR A 100 13.56 13.06 -11.09
N ALA A 101 12.49 13.19 -10.34
CA ALA A 101 12.21 14.36 -9.49
C ALA A 101 11.19 14.02 -8.41
N SER A 102 11.20 14.80 -7.31
CA SER A 102 10.07 14.88 -6.36
C SER A 102 9.28 16.16 -6.60
N LEU A 103 7.99 16.14 -6.22
CA LEU A 103 7.15 17.33 -6.09
C LEU A 103 6.67 17.44 -4.66
N VAL A 104 6.96 18.59 -4.02
CA VAL A 104 6.42 18.94 -2.70
C VAL A 104 5.40 20.07 -2.86
N VAL A 105 4.21 19.85 -2.28
CA VAL A 105 3.10 20.83 -2.28
C VAL A 105 2.74 21.14 -0.84
N ARG A 106 2.75 22.42 -0.46
CA ARG A 106 2.30 22.87 0.86
C ARG A 106 0.94 23.58 0.75
N TYR A 107 -0.01 23.16 1.55
CA TYR A 107 -1.26 23.84 1.75
C TYR A 107 -1.26 24.43 3.16
N SER A 108 -1.01 25.72 3.25
CA SER A 108 -0.89 26.43 4.52
C SER A 108 -2.23 26.48 5.25
N GLY A 109 -2.22 26.11 6.53
CA GLY A 109 -3.32 26.26 7.45
C GLY A 109 -3.33 27.62 8.14
N ASP A 110 -4.35 27.86 8.96
CA ASP A 110 -4.44 29.09 9.78
C ASP A 110 -3.65 29.02 11.11
N GLY A 111 -3.05 27.85 11.39
CA GLY A 111 -2.28 27.59 12.60
C GLY A 111 -3.11 27.52 13.89
N SER A 112 -4.45 27.59 13.82
CA SER A 112 -5.32 27.60 15.00
C SER A 112 -5.28 26.28 15.79
N GLY A 113 -4.88 25.18 15.13
CA GLY A 113 -4.69 23.87 15.79
C GLY A 113 -3.44 23.81 16.69
N GLY A 114 -2.46 24.69 16.49
CA GLY A 114 -1.19 24.68 17.24
C GLY A 114 -0.37 23.41 17.08
N ARG A 115 -0.55 22.68 15.96
CA ARG A 115 0.05 21.37 15.66
C ARG A 115 1.01 21.45 14.47
N GLN A 116 1.88 20.45 14.35
CA GLN A 116 2.76 20.30 13.20
C GLN A 116 1.96 19.86 11.96
N PRO A 117 2.50 20.01 10.74
CA PRO A 117 1.88 19.58 9.50
C PRO A 117 1.53 18.09 9.47
N ILE A 118 0.64 17.71 8.56
CA ILE A 118 0.43 16.30 8.12
C ILE A 118 1.08 16.16 6.75
N LEU A 119 1.89 15.10 6.58
CA LEU A 119 2.49 14.74 5.30
C LEU A 119 1.66 13.64 4.62
N PHE A 120 1.29 13.82 3.36
CA PHE A 120 0.73 12.81 2.48
C PHE A 120 1.79 12.41 1.47
N SER A 121 2.02 11.12 1.25
CA SER A 121 3.04 10.66 0.31
C SER A 121 2.52 9.60 -0.63
N ALA A 122 2.90 9.74 -1.91
CA ALA A 122 2.67 8.80 -3.00
C ALA A 122 3.86 8.84 -3.96
N HIS A 123 3.98 7.87 -4.87
CA HIS A 123 5.04 7.89 -5.87
C HIS A 123 4.52 8.02 -7.31
N MET A 124 5.33 8.66 -8.16
CA MET A 124 4.99 8.99 -9.55
C MET A 124 5.52 7.97 -10.56
N ASP A 125 6.55 7.22 -10.18
CA ASP A 125 7.17 6.20 -11.02
C ASP A 125 6.38 4.88 -11.00
N VAL A 126 6.75 3.96 -11.88
CA VAL A 126 6.15 2.63 -12.00
C VAL A 126 7.18 1.61 -12.45
N VAL A 127 6.97 0.33 -12.10
CA VAL A 127 7.76 -0.77 -12.65
C VAL A 127 7.55 -0.93 -14.16
N PRO A 128 8.50 -1.52 -14.89
CA PRO A 128 8.38 -1.79 -16.33
C PRO A 128 7.15 -2.65 -16.66
N ALA A 129 6.58 -2.43 -17.84
CA ALA A 129 5.54 -3.26 -18.41
C ALA A 129 5.86 -3.53 -19.89
N ASP A 130 5.77 -4.81 -20.29
CA ASP A 130 5.93 -5.22 -21.69
C ASP A 130 4.56 -5.20 -22.39
N PRO A 131 4.31 -4.26 -23.33
CA PRO A 131 3.02 -4.16 -24.01
C PRO A 131 2.59 -5.45 -24.73
N ASP A 132 3.54 -6.25 -25.20
CA ASP A 132 3.25 -7.49 -25.91
C ASP A 132 2.73 -8.61 -24.98
N ALA A 133 3.00 -8.49 -23.67
CA ALA A 133 2.52 -9.43 -22.66
C ALA A 133 1.15 -9.05 -22.07
N TRP A 134 0.69 -7.81 -22.29
CA TRP A 134 -0.57 -7.31 -21.73
C TRP A 134 -1.74 -7.52 -22.70
N LEU A 135 -2.93 -7.76 -22.15
CA LEU A 135 -4.18 -7.81 -22.95
C LEU A 135 -4.64 -6.43 -23.42
N ARG A 136 -4.28 -5.37 -22.67
CA ARG A 136 -4.55 -3.97 -22.94
C ARG A 136 -3.24 -3.20 -22.84
N HIS A 137 -3.06 -2.14 -23.64
CA HIS A 137 -1.80 -1.38 -23.61
C HIS A 137 -1.55 -0.79 -22.20
N PRO A 138 -0.40 -1.09 -21.54
CA PRO A 138 -0.18 -0.73 -20.15
C PRO A 138 -0.11 0.78 -19.88
N PHE A 139 0.27 1.58 -20.88
CA PHE A 139 0.39 3.04 -20.78
C PHE A 139 -0.75 3.79 -21.50
N GLU A 140 -1.92 3.17 -21.54
CA GLU A 140 -3.17 3.78 -21.97
C GLU A 140 -4.25 3.41 -20.96
N LEU A 141 -4.84 4.40 -20.27
CA LEU A 141 -5.93 4.11 -19.34
C LEU A 141 -7.11 3.54 -20.10
N GLN A 142 -7.41 2.28 -19.89
CA GLN A 142 -8.56 1.59 -20.41
C GLN A 142 -9.52 1.22 -19.30
N GLU A 143 -10.79 1.02 -19.66
CA GLU A 143 -11.83 0.75 -18.68
C GLU A 143 -12.87 -0.23 -19.22
N ASP A 144 -13.50 -0.93 -18.31
CA ASP A 144 -14.77 -1.64 -18.52
C ASP A 144 -15.79 -1.18 -17.47
N ASP A 145 -16.88 -1.91 -17.30
CA ASP A 145 -17.93 -1.52 -16.34
C ASP A 145 -17.45 -1.60 -14.87
N THR A 146 -16.37 -2.32 -14.58
CA THR A 146 -15.92 -2.64 -13.22
C THR A 146 -14.59 -2.00 -12.87
N PHE A 147 -13.63 -2.01 -13.80
CA PHE A 147 -12.25 -1.64 -13.52
C PHE A 147 -11.68 -0.59 -14.47
N PHE A 148 -10.73 0.18 -13.97
CA PHE A 148 -9.69 0.85 -14.77
C PHE A 148 -8.47 -0.06 -14.87
N TYR A 149 -7.80 -0.04 -16.04
CA TYR A 149 -6.62 -0.85 -16.35
C TYR A 149 -5.47 0.04 -16.84
N GLY A 150 -4.25 -0.27 -16.41
CA GLY A 150 -3.02 0.38 -16.83
C GLY A 150 -1.92 0.15 -15.81
N ARG A 151 -0.66 0.31 -16.20
CA ARG A 151 0.47 0.25 -15.27
C ARG A 151 0.48 1.48 -14.38
N GLY A 152 0.49 1.28 -13.04
CA GLY A 152 0.37 2.34 -12.05
C GLY A 152 -1.08 2.71 -11.69
N VAL A 153 -2.06 2.02 -12.28
CA VAL A 153 -3.47 2.29 -11.97
C VAL A 153 -3.86 1.85 -10.55
N LEU A 154 -3.09 0.96 -9.94
CA LEU A 154 -3.20 0.56 -8.54
C LEU A 154 -1.98 1.07 -7.75
N ASP A 155 -0.80 1.03 -8.33
CA ASP A 155 0.49 1.26 -7.70
C ASP A 155 1.36 2.23 -8.54
N ASN A 156 1.37 3.56 -8.28
CA ASN A 156 0.63 4.30 -7.25
C ASN A 156 -0.01 5.58 -7.86
N LYS A 157 -0.10 5.68 -9.22
CA LYS A 157 -0.63 6.86 -9.92
C LYS A 157 -2.10 7.14 -9.65
N PHE A 158 -2.86 6.12 -9.22
CA PHE A 158 -4.22 6.33 -8.73
C PHE A 158 -4.20 7.30 -7.55
N ASP A 159 -3.44 6.99 -6.52
CA ASP A 159 -3.40 7.79 -5.31
C ASP A 159 -2.73 9.17 -5.54
N VAL A 160 -1.74 9.28 -6.44
CA VAL A 160 -1.23 10.58 -6.91
C VAL A 160 -2.38 11.43 -7.48
N SER A 161 -3.25 10.82 -8.30
CA SER A 161 -4.39 11.52 -8.91
C SER A 161 -5.46 11.89 -7.88
N ILE A 162 -5.73 11.01 -6.92
CA ILE A 162 -6.67 11.26 -5.82
C ILE A 162 -6.17 12.38 -4.91
N LEU A 163 -4.92 12.34 -4.43
CA LEU A 163 -4.37 13.39 -3.56
C LEU A 163 -4.29 14.74 -4.27
N THR A 164 -3.90 14.75 -5.55
CA THR A 164 -3.92 15.97 -6.36
C THR A 164 -5.32 16.55 -6.43
N THR A 165 -6.32 15.72 -6.76
CA THR A 165 -7.72 16.14 -6.85
C THR A 165 -8.26 16.61 -5.50
N LEU A 166 -7.92 15.93 -4.41
CA LEU A 166 -8.32 16.30 -3.06
C LEU A 166 -7.83 17.71 -2.70
N PHE A 167 -6.54 18.00 -2.89
CA PHE A 167 -5.97 19.31 -2.54
C PHE A 167 -6.54 20.41 -3.42
N VAL A 168 -6.81 20.13 -4.69
CA VAL A 168 -7.54 21.04 -5.57
C VAL A 168 -8.96 21.28 -5.05
N TRP A 169 -9.69 20.24 -4.68
CA TRP A 169 -11.03 20.37 -4.10
C TRP A 169 -11.03 21.20 -2.82
N LEU A 170 -10.10 20.92 -1.90
CA LEU A 170 -9.93 21.71 -0.69
C LEU A 170 -9.71 23.20 -1.01
N LYS A 171 -8.83 23.50 -1.96
CA LYS A 171 -8.47 24.87 -2.35
C LYS A 171 -9.66 25.59 -3.00
N GLU A 172 -10.29 24.99 -3.98
CA GLU A 172 -11.41 25.58 -4.72
C GLU A 172 -12.66 25.74 -3.84
N SER A 173 -12.87 24.87 -2.83
CA SER A 173 -13.95 25.02 -1.85
C SER A 173 -13.68 26.05 -0.77
N GLY A 174 -12.50 26.67 -0.75
CA GLY A 174 -12.11 27.65 0.27
C GLY A 174 -11.90 27.03 1.66
N PHE A 175 -11.58 25.72 1.72
CA PHE A 175 -11.27 25.05 2.98
C PHE A 175 -10.00 25.66 3.61
N VAL A 176 -10.04 25.91 4.90
CA VAL A 176 -8.87 26.41 5.67
C VAL A 176 -8.56 25.40 6.75
N PRO A 177 -7.48 24.62 6.60
CA PRO A 177 -7.09 23.66 7.64
C PRO A 177 -6.53 24.38 8.87
N ASN A 178 -6.66 23.77 10.06
CA ASN A 178 -6.12 24.31 11.31
C ASN A 178 -4.61 24.09 11.47
N ARG A 179 -3.98 23.36 10.53
CA ARG A 179 -2.55 23.03 10.43
C ARG A 179 -2.18 22.86 8.97
N ASP A 180 -0.91 22.98 8.63
CA ASP A 180 -0.46 22.76 7.25
C ASP A 180 -0.68 21.31 6.81
N LEU A 181 -1.02 21.15 5.53
CA LEU A 181 -1.04 19.88 4.85
C LEU A 181 0.05 19.88 3.79
N ILE A 182 0.83 18.80 3.71
CA ILE A 182 1.94 18.70 2.78
C ILE A 182 1.72 17.44 1.92
N ILE A 183 1.89 17.55 0.61
CA ILE A 183 2.10 16.39 -0.26
C ILE A 183 3.58 16.28 -0.59
N ALA A 184 4.12 15.05 -0.55
CA ALA A 184 5.39 14.68 -1.15
C ALA A 184 5.14 13.57 -2.17
N PHE A 185 5.27 13.90 -3.46
CA PHE A 185 5.31 12.91 -4.52
C PHE A 185 6.75 12.59 -4.87
N THR A 186 7.15 11.35 -4.72
CA THR A 186 8.48 10.84 -5.05
C THR A 186 8.52 10.28 -6.46
N GLY A 187 9.68 10.01 -6.99
CA GLY A 187 9.80 9.67 -8.40
C GLY A 187 10.66 8.47 -8.75
N ASP A 188 11.04 7.66 -7.77
CA ASP A 188 11.85 6.46 -7.96
C ASP A 188 11.66 5.43 -6.82
N GLU A 189 10.46 5.37 -6.25
CA GLU A 189 10.11 4.44 -5.17
C GLU A 189 10.34 3.00 -5.61
N GLU A 190 9.88 2.65 -6.80
CA GLU A 190 9.95 1.33 -7.44
C GLU A 190 11.36 0.90 -7.87
N SER A 191 12.37 1.71 -7.59
CA SER A 191 13.71 1.47 -8.11
C SER A 191 14.82 1.77 -7.11
N LEU A 192 15.27 3.02 -7.04
CA LEU A 192 16.44 3.41 -6.26
C LEU A 192 16.10 4.10 -4.94
N GLN A 193 14.87 4.61 -4.81
CA GLN A 193 14.37 5.34 -3.63
C GLN A 193 15.27 6.52 -3.20
N GLU A 194 15.99 7.09 -4.17
CA GLU A 194 16.94 8.19 -3.95
C GLU A 194 16.20 9.51 -3.72
N THR A 195 15.02 9.69 -4.32
CA THR A 195 14.24 10.92 -4.17
C THR A 195 13.68 11.07 -2.76
N VAL A 196 13.17 10.02 -2.12
CA VAL A 196 12.75 10.06 -0.72
C VAL A 196 13.95 10.22 0.22
N GLN A 197 15.09 9.62 -0.10
CA GLN A 197 16.33 9.83 0.66
C GLN A 197 16.80 11.28 0.55
N GLN A 198 16.71 11.89 -0.64
CA GLN A 198 17.02 13.29 -0.84
C GLN A 198 16.08 14.20 -0.02
N LEU A 199 14.78 13.94 -0.05
CA LEU A 199 13.79 14.67 0.75
C LEU A 199 14.11 14.62 2.25
N THR A 200 14.34 13.42 2.77
CA THR A 200 14.57 13.22 4.21
C THR A 200 15.91 13.76 4.71
N ARG A 201 16.94 13.78 3.85
CA ARG A 201 18.29 14.22 4.19
C ARG A 201 18.52 15.70 3.93
N ASP A 202 18.14 16.20 2.72
CA ASP A 202 18.57 17.48 2.19
C ASP A 202 17.45 18.54 2.18
N TYR A 203 16.17 18.11 2.23
CA TYR A 203 14.98 18.96 2.16
C TYR A 203 13.99 18.69 3.28
N ARG A 204 14.51 18.28 4.44
CA ARG A 204 13.70 17.90 5.60
C ARG A 204 12.69 18.99 6.00
N GLU A 205 13.05 20.26 5.89
CA GLU A 205 12.20 21.39 6.24
C GLU A 205 10.94 21.52 5.37
N LEU A 206 10.96 20.96 4.14
CA LEU A 206 9.81 20.97 3.25
C LEU A 206 8.78 19.90 3.63
N ILE A 207 9.22 18.82 4.27
CA ILE A 207 8.40 17.64 4.60
C ILE A 207 8.26 17.40 6.10
N ASP A 208 8.77 18.31 6.95
CA ASP A 208 8.68 18.14 8.41
C ASP A 208 7.23 18.14 8.85
N ALA A 209 6.82 17.07 9.51
CA ALA A 209 5.43 16.79 9.86
C ALA A 209 5.33 16.01 11.16
N GLU A 210 4.16 16.07 11.80
CA GLU A 210 3.83 15.28 12.99
C GLU A 210 3.81 13.79 12.66
N TYR A 211 3.29 13.44 11.48
CA TYR A 211 3.29 12.10 10.90
C TYR A 211 3.04 12.16 9.40
N ALA A 212 3.33 11.04 8.73
CA ALA A 212 3.04 10.84 7.32
C ALA A 212 1.91 9.82 7.12
N LEU A 213 1.02 10.11 6.20
CA LEU A 213 0.03 9.20 5.64
C LEU A 213 0.54 8.78 4.25
N VAL A 214 1.04 7.56 4.15
CA VAL A 214 1.64 7.01 2.93
C VAL A 214 0.58 6.22 2.21
N VAL A 215 0.16 6.69 1.04
CA VAL A 215 -0.97 6.08 0.33
C VAL A 215 -0.56 4.88 -0.55
N ASP A 216 0.52 4.24 -0.18
CA ASP A 216 1.12 3.10 -0.84
C ASP A 216 1.03 1.87 0.06
N GLY A 217 -0.17 1.35 0.20
CA GLY A 217 -0.48 0.20 1.05
C GLY A 217 -1.72 0.39 1.92
N GLY A 218 -2.14 -0.64 2.62
CA GLY A 218 -3.38 -0.65 3.40
C GLY A 218 -4.63 -0.54 2.53
N GLY A 219 -5.72 -0.04 3.12
CA GLY A 219 -6.99 0.14 2.42
C GLY A 219 -8.04 -0.93 2.68
N GLY A 220 -9.15 -0.87 1.96
CA GLY A 220 -10.29 -1.75 2.15
C GLY A 220 -10.15 -3.10 1.44
N VAL A 221 -10.50 -4.17 2.11
CA VAL A 221 -10.52 -5.53 1.57
C VAL A 221 -11.95 -5.94 1.26
N LEU A 222 -12.19 -6.37 0.01
CA LEU A 222 -13.46 -6.92 -0.43
C LEU A 222 -13.41 -8.46 -0.45
N ASN A 223 -14.54 -9.09 -0.08
CA ASN A 223 -14.74 -10.53 -0.30
C ASN A 223 -15.14 -10.83 -1.77
N ASP A 224 -15.35 -12.10 -2.10
CA ASP A 224 -15.76 -12.55 -3.44
C ASP A 224 -17.16 -12.06 -3.87
N ALA A 225 -17.98 -11.58 -2.92
CA ALA A 225 -19.28 -10.98 -3.20
C ALA A 225 -19.17 -9.45 -3.43
N GLY A 226 -17.97 -8.86 -3.30
CA GLY A 226 -17.73 -7.43 -3.42
C GLY A 226 -18.12 -6.65 -2.15
N GLU A 227 -18.29 -7.31 -1.02
CA GLU A 227 -18.61 -6.69 0.27
C GLU A 227 -17.31 -6.35 1.01
N ALA A 228 -17.25 -5.17 1.63
CA ALA A 228 -16.13 -4.75 2.47
C ALA A 228 -16.10 -5.59 3.76
N ILE A 229 -14.96 -6.21 4.06
CA ILE A 229 -14.80 -7.09 5.24
C ILE A 229 -13.85 -6.52 6.29
N GLN A 230 -12.91 -5.69 5.89
CA GLN A 230 -11.98 -4.98 6.79
C GLN A 230 -11.33 -3.80 6.08
N PHE A 231 -10.75 -2.90 6.87
CA PHE A 231 -9.86 -1.83 6.40
C PHE A 231 -8.48 -2.00 7.06
N GLN A 232 -7.42 -2.07 6.27
CA GLN A 232 -6.06 -2.29 6.72
C GLN A 232 -5.30 -0.97 6.84
N VAL A 233 -4.48 -0.86 7.90
CA VAL A 233 -3.62 0.31 8.16
C VAL A 233 -2.23 -0.18 8.52
N GLY A 234 -1.23 0.20 7.73
CA GLY A 234 0.17 -0.16 7.96
C GLY A 234 0.81 0.72 9.05
N PHE A 235 1.36 0.10 10.08
CA PHE A 235 2.10 0.76 11.17
C PHE A 235 3.60 0.46 11.13
N ALA A 236 3.99 -0.55 10.38
CA ALA A 236 5.35 -1.01 10.24
C ALA A 236 5.55 -1.67 8.88
N GLU A 237 6.80 -1.77 8.48
CA GLU A 237 7.25 -2.50 7.31
C GLU A 237 8.53 -3.26 7.64
N LYS A 238 8.77 -4.37 6.95
CA LYS A 238 10.02 -5.10 7.08
C LYS A 238 11.14 -4.35 6.38
N THR A 239 12.33 -4.35 7.00
CA THR A 239 13.51 -3.78 6.35
C THR A 239 13.94 -4.65 5.17
N TYR A 240 14.01 -4.06 3.98
CA TYR A 240 14.58 -4.68 2.79
C TYR A 240 16.10 -4.69 2.89
N ALA A 241 16.72 -5.87 2.77
CA ALA A 241 18.16 -5.98 2.71
C ALA A 241 18.58 -7.08 1.74
N THR A 242 19.63 -6.82 1.00
CA THR A 242 20.19 -7.78 0.05
C THR A 242 21.65 -8.06 0.39
N PHE A 243 22.01 -9.33 0.42
CA PHE A 243 23.35 -9.78 0.71
C PHE A 243 23.92 -10.58 -0.47
N ALA A 244 25.20 -10.36 -0.79
CA ALA A 244 25.94 -11.20 -1.71
C ALA A 244 26.76 -12.21 -0.90
N MET A 245 26.57 -13.51 -1.15
CA MET A 245 27.31 -14.62 -0.59
C MET A 245 28.19 -15.23 -1.70
N THR A 246 29.50 -15.10 -1.60
CA THR A 246 30.47 -15.49 -2.65
C THR A 246 31.40 -16.58 -2.18
N ALA A 247 31.39 -17.71 -2.88
CA ALA A 247 32.41 -18.75 -2.77
C ALA A 247 33.55 -18.49 -3.77
N LYS A 248 34.80 -18.59 -3.34
CA LYS A 248 36.01 -18.42 -4.18
C LYS A 248 36.83 -19.69 -4.27
N ASN A 249 37.48 -19.86 -5.43
CA ASN A 249 38.35 -21.02 -5.70
C ASN A 249 39.47 -20.61 -6.66
N PRO A 250 40.67 -21.21 -6.59
CA PRO A 250 41.71 -20.91 -7.55
C PRO A 250 41.38 -21.22 -9.02
N GLY A 251 40.31 -21.99 -9.26
CA GLY A 251 39.95 -22.45 -10.58
C GLY A 251 40.74 -23.72 -10.99
N GLY A 252 40.68 -24.11 -12.27
CA GLY A 252 41.36 -25.26 -12.80
C GLY A 252 40.65 -25.83 -14.02
N HIS A 253 41.28 -26.86 -14.62
CA HIS A 253 40.71 -27.57 -15.77
C HIS A 253 39.72 -28.62 -15.32
N SER A 254 38.54 -28.70 -15.96
CA SER A 254 37.45 -29.61 -15.53
C SER A 254 37.79 -31.11 -15.59
N SER A 255 38.78 -31.49 -16.42
CA SER A 255 39.27 -32.87 -16.48
C SER A 255 40.13 -33.29 -15.27
N MET A 256 40.48 -32.32 -14.41
CA MET A 256 41.20 -32.53 -13.16
C MET A 256 40.33 -32.01 -11.99
N PRO A 257 39.26 -32.76 -11.64
CA PRO A 257 38.31 -32.31 -10.62
C PRO A 257 39.00 -32.15 -9.27
N ARG A 258 38.64 -31.09 -8.55
CA ARG A 258 39.12 -30.77 -7.21
C ARG A 258 38.01 -31.00 -6.19
N ALA A 259 38.38 -31.30 -4.94
CA ALA A 259 37.41 -31.40 -3.85
C ALA A 259 36.84 -30.01 -3.46
N ASP A 260 37.66 -28.96 -3.61
CA ASP A 260 37.32 -27.57 -3.37
C ASP A 260 36.75 -26.95 -4.68
N ASN A 261 35.44 -26.89 -4.80
CA ASN A 261 34.77 -26.28 -5.97
C ASN A 261 33.81 -25.23 -5.47
N ALA A 262 33.95 -23.98 -5.92
CA ALA A 262 33.13 -22.86 -5.49
C ALA A 262 31.60 -23.09 -5.69
N ILE A 263 31.21 -23.82 -6.76
CA ILE A 263 29.81 -24.19 -6.95
C ILE A 263 29.32 -25.12 -5.82
N TYR A 264 30.12 -26.12 -5.43
CA TYR A 264 29.72 -27.07 -4.39
C TYR A 264 29.69 -26.42 -3.01
N ASP A 265 30.63 -25.50 -2.71
CA ASP A 265 30.70 -24.78 -1.46
C ASP A 265 29.46 -23.88 -1.33
N LEU A 266 29.13 -23.10 -2.39
CA LEU A 266 27.94 -22.24 -2.40
C LEU A 266 26.64 -23.06 -2.32
N ALA A 267 26.56 -24.19 -3.06
CA ALA A 267 25.37 -25.04 -3.04
C ALA A 267 25.07 -25.61 -1.63
N ARG A 268 26.13 -26.03 -0.90
CA ARG A 268 25.97 -26.49 0.49
C ARG A 268 25.49 -25.38 1.43
N ALA A 269 25.98 -24.17 1.26
CA ALA A 269 25.50 -23.02 2.04
C ALA A 269 24.03 -22.70 1.71
N ILE A 270 23.64 -22.68 0.44
CA ILE A 270 22.25 -22.46 0.03
C ILE A 270 21.33 -23.53 0.63
N GLN A 271 21.68 -24.80 0.62
CA GLN A 271 20.89 -25.89 1.24
C GLN A 271 20.71 -25.69 2.76
N ARG A 272 21.73 -25.18 3.46
CA ARG A 272 21.60 -24.84 4.88
C ARG A 272 20.69 -23.65 5.11
N LEU A 273 20.76 -22.63 4.26
CA LEU A 273 19.84 -21.48 4.32
C LEU A 273 18.40 -21.90 4.02
N GLU A 274 18.17 -22.79 3.06
CA GLU A 274 16.84 -23.35 2.74
C GLU A 274 16.22 -24.08 3.93
N ALA A 275 17.04 -24.88 4.62
CA ALA A 275 16.59 -25.64 5.80
C ALA A 275 16.40 -24.80 7.07
N TYR A 276 16.94 -23.57 7.09
CA TYR A 276 16.88 -22.71 8.25
C TYR A 276 15.58 -21.92 8.31
N GLN A 277 14.96 -21.90 9.46
CA GLN A 277 13.82 -21.04 9.77
C GLN A 277 14.21 -20.05 10.87
N PHE A 278 14.08 -18.76 10.60
CA PHE A 278 14.21 -17.75 11.63
C PHE A 278 13.24 -18.00 12.78
N PRO A 279 13.59 -17.65 14.02
CA PRO A 279 12.66 -17.70 15.15
C PRO A 279 11.33 -16.98 14.82
N VAL A 280 10.26 -17.42 15.46
CA VAL A 280 8.99 -16.69 15.43
C VAL A 280 9.16 -15.42 16.23
N GLU A 281 8.78 -14.30 15.61
CA GLU A 281 8.77 -12.98 16.23
C GLU A 281 7.38 -12.39 16.06
N THR A 282 6.88 -11.77 17.12
CA THR A 282 5.59 -11.10 17.14
C THR A 282 5.75 -9.70 17.71
N SER A 283 4.89 -8.80 17.32
CA SER A 283 4.76 -7.45 17.86
C SER A 283 3.32 -7.18 18.28
N GLU A 284 3.07 -6.09 18.97
CA GLU A 284 1.69 -5.65 19.26
C GLU A 284 0.86 -5.56 17.98
N ILE A 285 1.46 -5.04 16.90
CA ILE A 285 0.80 -4.89 15.59
C ILE A 285 0.43 -6.25 15.01
N THR A 286 1.39 -7.18 14.91
CA THR A 286 1.13 -8.50 14.31
C THR A 286 0.16 -9.32 15.13
N MET A 287 0.19 -9.22 16.46
CA MET A 287 -0.77 -9.90 17.33
C MET A 287 -2.16 -9.28 17.23
N THR A 288 -2.27 -7.95 17.13
CA THR A 288 -3.55 -7.28 16.90
C THR A 288 -4.10 -7.61 15.52
N TYR A 289 -3.24 -7.68 14.50
CA TYR A 289 -3.59 -8.14 13.16
C TYR A 289 -4.26 -9.53 13.22
N PHE A 290 -3.60 -10.52 13.82
CA PHE A 290 -4.15 -11.87 13.95
C PHE A 290 -5.46 -11.90 14.76
N ALA A 291 -5.51 -11.17 15.87
CA ALA A 291 -6.71 -11.12 16.71
C ALA A 291 -7.94 -10.55 15.98
N ARG A 292 -7.75 -9.54 15.13
CA ARG A 292 -8.83 -8.90 14.37
C ARG A 292 -9.18 -9.64 13.07
N THR A 293 -8.22 -10.31 12.46
CA THR A 293 -8.42 -11.06 11.21
C THR A 293 -9.00 -12.45 11.45
N ALA A 294 -8.63 -13.13 12.53
CA ALA A 294 -9.10 -14.49 12.84
C ALA A 294 -10.63 -14.68 12.73
N PRO A 295 -11.47 -13.80 13.31
CA PRO A 295 -12.93 -13.96 13.22
C PRO A 295 -13.53 -13.67 11.84
N LEU A 296 -12.74 -13.12 10.90
CA LEU A 296 -13.16 -12.82 9.53
C LEU A 296 -12.92 -14.00 8.58
N LEU A 297 -12.16 -15.01 9.02
CA LEU A 297 -11.79 -16.19 8.24
C LEU A 297 -12.48 -17.44 8.82
N ASP A 298 -13.44 -18.00 8.08
CA ASP A 298 -14.11 -19.26 8.45
C ASP A 298 -13.34 -20.47 7.88
N ASN A 299 -12.09 -20.66 8.35
CA ASN A 299 -11.21 -21.72 7.89
C ASN A 299 -10.08 -22.02 8.89
N GLU A 300 -9.25 -23.04 8.59
CA GLU A 300 -8.12 -23.47 9.43
C GLU A 300 -7.10 -22.35 9.72
N VAL A 301 -6.94 -21.39 8.81
CA VAL A 301 -6.02 -20.25 8.99
C VAL A 301 -6.54 -19.31 10.06
N GLY A 302 -7.84 -18.99 10.06
CA GLY A 302 -8.48 -18.20 11.11
C GLY A 302 -8.37 -18.88 12.49
N ASP A 303 -8.61 -20.20 12.55
CA ASP A 303 -8.42 -20.97 13.77
C ASP A 303 -6.97 -20.94 14.27
N ALA A 304 -5.99 -21.04 13.36
CA ALA A 304 -4.57 -20.94 13.70
C ALA A 304 -4.21 -19.56 14.23
N MET A 305 -4.71 -18.48 13.61
CA MET A 305 -4.54 -17.13 14.12
C MET A 305 -5.08 -16.96 15.53
N ALA A 306 -6.30 -17.46 15.80
CA ALA A 306 -6.92 -17.40 17.13
C ALA A 306 -6.10 -18.17 18.18
N ARG A 307 -5.58 -19.36 17.83
CA ARG A 307 -4.70 -20.12 18.72
C ARG A 307 -3.38 -19.40 18.98
N LEU A 308 -2.74 -18.84 17.94
CA LEU A 308 -1.49 -18.08 18.10
C LEU A 308 -1.67 -16.86 19.01
N VAL A 309 -2.80 -16.16 18.91
CA VAL A 309 -3.14 -15.04 19.81
C VAL A 309 -3.28 -15.51 21.25
N SER A 310 -3.87 -16.70 21.46
CA SER A 310 -4.06 -17.26 22.81
C SER A 310 -2.78 -17.85 23.40
N ASP A 311 -1.96 -18.48 22.55
CA ASP A 311 -0.66 -19.06 22.90
C ASP A 311 0.37 -18.76 21.77
N PRO A 312 1.22 -17.74 21.92
CA PRO A 312 2.25 -17.40 20.92
C PRO A 312 3.28 -18.52 20.67
N THR A 313 3.24 -19.60 21.45
CA THR A 313 4.16 -20.74 21.32
C THR A 313 3.48 -21.98 20.70
N ASP A 314 2.21 -21.88 20.28
CA ASP A 314 1.47 -22.98 19.64
C ASP A 314 2.15 -23.39 18.32
N ALA A 315 2.87 -24.52 18.37
CA ALA A 315 3.67 -25.00 17.23
C ALA A 315 2.81 -25.38 16.01
N ASP A 316 1.59 -25.88 16.21
CA ASP A 316 0.69 -26.27 15.12
C ASP A 316 0.10 -25.02 14.45
N ALA A 317 -0.27 -23.99 15.24
CA ALA A 317 -0.72 -22.72 14.71
C ALA A 317 0.41 -22.02 13.90
N ILE A 318 1.62 -22.01 14.44
CA ILE A 318 2.80 -21.45 13.74
C ILE A 318 3.05 -22.21 12.43
N ALA A 319 2.99 -23.54 12.43
CA ALA A 319 3.21 -24.34 11.23
C ALA A 319 2.13 -24.09 10.16
N THR A 320 0.87 -23.98 10.56
CA THR A 320 -0.24 -23.67 9.65
C THR A 320 -0.05 -22.30 9.00
N LEU A 321 0.28 -21.26 9.79
CA LEU A 321 0.48 -19.90 9.27
C LEU A 321 1.75 -19.78 8.41
N ARG A 322 2.83 -20.45 8.77
CA ARG A 322 4.06 -20.48 7.96
C ARG A 322 3.90 -21.18 6.61
N ALA A 323 2.93 -22.09 6.49
CA ALA A 323 2.63 -22.75 5.23
C ALA A 323 1.90 -21.83 4.22
N GLN A 324 1.44 -20.68 4.67
CA GLN A 324 0.75 -19.70 3.83
C GLN A 324 1.71 -18.57 3.44
N PRO A 325 1.95 -18.36 2.13
CA PRO A 325 2.83 -17.28 1.65
C PRO A 325 2.44 -15.89 2.16
N GLU A 326 1.13 -15.65 2.35
CA GLU A 326 0.58 -14.38 2.80
C GLU A 326 0.94 -14.07 4.26
N TYR A 327 1.13 -15.10 5.10
CA TYR A 327 1.32 -14.93 6.55
C TYR A 327 2.71 -15.26 7.05
N ILE A 328 3.55 -15.97 6.27
CA ILE A 328 4.92 -16.32 6.70
C ILE A 328 5.74 -15.07 7.06
N GLY A 329 5.52 -13.97 6.34
CA GLY A 329 6.18 -12.70 6.57
C GLY A 329 5.82 -12.03 7.88
N THR A 330 4.61 -12.23 8.41
CA THR A 330 4.16 -11.63 9.67
C THR A 330 4.70 -12.32 10.92
N LEU A 331 5.31 -13.51 10.75
CA LEU A 331 5.84 -14.34 11.83
C LEU A 331 7.36 -14.19 12.05
N GLY A 332 8.00 -13.22 11.42
CA GLY A 332 9.43 -12.98 11.63
C GLY A 332 10.20 -12.62 10.36
N THR A 333 11.52 -12.63 10.48
CA THR A 333 12.43 -12.38 9.36
C THR A 333 12.38 -13.52 8.34
N THR A 334 12.44 -13.17 7.05
CA THR A 334 12.54 -14.12 5.95
C THR A 334 13.72 -13.78 5.06
N CYS A 335 14.51 -14.77 4.65
CA CYS A 335 15.65 -14.61 3.73
C CYS A 335 15.63 -15.72 2.69
N ILE A 336 15.71 -15.35 1.41
CA ILE A 336 15.73 -16.32 0.30
C ILE A 336 16.79 -15.96 -0.73
N PRO A 337 17.52 -16.94 -1.29
CA PRO A 337 18.36 -16.73 -2.47
C PRO A 337 17.47 -16.42 -3.69
N THR A 338 17.77 -15.32 -4.38
CA THR A 338 16.99 -14.86 -5.53
C THR A 338 17.74 -14.91 -6.85
N MET A 339 19.09 -14.85 -6.81
CA MET A 339 19.93 -14.88 -8.01
C MET A 339 21.17 -15.69 -7.76
N LEU A 340 21.71 -16.29 -8.85
CA LEU A 340 22.99 -16.97 -8.89
C LEU A 340 23.81 -16.47 -10.08
N SER A 341 25.09 -16.21 -9.87
CA SER A 341 26.03 -15.83 -10.94
C SER A 341 27.39 -16.49 -10.73
N GLY A 342 28.05 -16.83 -11.80
CA GLY A 342 29.40 -17.40 -11.75
C GLY A 342 29.72 -18.34 -12.91
N GLY A 343 30.97 -18.79 -12.93
CA GLY A 343 31.50 -19.53 -14.09
C GLY A 343 31.92 -18.62 -15.25
N HIS A 344 32.79 -19.14 -16.16
CA HIS A 344 33.28 -18.39 -17.32
C HIS A 344 33.53 -19.28 -18.55
N ALA A 345 33.59 -20.59 -18.35
CA ALA A 345 33.75 -21.57 -19.43
C ALA A 345 33.25 -22.95 -18.95
N GLU A 346 32.70 -23.73 -19.88
CA GLU A 346 32.15 -25.06 -19.60
C GLU A 346 33.18 -26.09 -19.16
N ASN A 347 34.43 -25.90 -19.54
CA ASN A 347 35.55 -26.80 -19.25
C ASN A 347 36.53 -26.26 -18.18
N ALA A 348 36.11 -25.26 -17.40
CA ALA A 348 36.91 -24.66 -16.33
C ALA A 348 36.15 -24.63 -15.00
N LEU A 349 36.88 -24.91 -13.91
CA LEU A 349 36.35 -24.69 -12.56
C LEU A 349 36.16 -23.18 -12.31
N PRO A 350 35.03 -22.72 -11.80
CA PRO A 350 34.79 -21.31 -11.57
C PRO A 350 35.69 -20.78 -10.45
N ARG A 351 36.24 -19.57 -10.65
CA ARG A 351 37.03 -18.88 -9.63
C ARG A 351 36.17 -18.18 -8.57
N ALA A 352 34.97 -17.86 -8.92
CA ALA A 352 33.98 -17.28 -8.00
C ALA A 352 32.58 -17.66 -8.45
N VAL A 353 31.69 -17.89 -7.47
CA VAL A 353 30.26 -18.06 -7.66
C VAL A 353 29.55 -17.31 -6.55
N THR A 354 28.55 -16.50 -6.90
CA THR A 354 27.83 -15.63 -5.96
C THR A 354 26.35 -15.96 -5.96
N ALA A 355 25.75 -16.09 -4.78
CA ALA A 355 24.32 -16.05 -4.56
C ALA A 355 23.91 -14.68 -4.02
N THR A 356 22.84 -14.13 -4.57
CA THR A 356 22.16 -12.96 -3.99
C THR A 356 21.08 -13.46 -3.08
N VAL A 357 21.13 -13.07 -1.78
CA VAL A 357 20.18 -13.45 -0.76
C VAL A 357 19.37 -12.20 -0.37
N ASN A 358 18.09 -12.18 -0.70
CA ASN A 358 17.18 -11.09 -0.30
C ASN A 358 16.51 -11.43 1.01
N CYS A 359 16.51 -10.48 1.93
CA CYS A 359 15.90 -10.58 3.23
C CYS A 359 14.83 -9.51 3.42
N ARG A 360 13.76 -9.92 4.08
CA ARG A 360 12.74 -9.06 4.65
C ARG A 360 12.84 -9.18 6.16
N ILE A 361 13.51 -8.21 6.78
CA ILE A 361 13.94 -8.26 8.17
C ILE A 361 12.83 -7.70 9.06
N PHE A 362 12.47 -8.46 10.10
CA PHE A 362 11.47 -8.04 11.06
C PHE A 362 11.94 -6.78 11.82
N PRO A 363 11.05 -5.80 12.09
CA PRO A 363 11.42 -4.58 12.82
C PRO A 363 12.10 -4.89 14.18
N GLY A 364 13.12 -4.13 14.49
CA GLY A 364 13.94 -4.35 15.70
C GLY A 364 15.30 -4.99 15.43
N HIS A 365 15.53 -5.54 14.22
CA HIS A 365 16.81 -6.09 13.83
C HIS A 365 17.52 -5.23 12.79
N THR A 366 18.84 -5.23 12.86
CA THR A 366 19.68 -4.55 11.86
C THR A 366 20.09 -5.51 10.73
N PRO A 367 20.35 -5.02 9.51
CA PRO A 367 20.87 -5.83 8.41
C PRO A 367 22.17 -6.58 8.78
N ASN A 368 23.05 -5.96 9.58
CA ASN A 368 24.31 -6.58 10.01
C ASN A 368 24.08 -7.75 10.99
N GLU A 369 23.06 -7.71 11.83
CA GLU A 369 22.69 -8.83 12.71
C GLU A 369 22.20 -10.01 11.88
N ILE A 370 21.33 -9.77 10.91
CA ILE A 370 20.82 -10.81 10.02
C ILE A 370 21.94 -11.39 9.15
N MET A 371 22.84 -10.57 8.62
CA MET A 371 23.99 -11.07 7.87
C MET A 371 24.87 -12.02 8.71
N ARG A 372 25.13 -11.68 9.99
CA ARG A 372 25.87 -12.55 10.91
C ARG A 372 25.13 -13.86 11.17
N GLU A 373 23.82 -13.82 11.30
CA GLU A 373 23.02 -15.04 11.45
C GLU A 373 23.08 -15.92 10.20
N LEU A 374 22.98 -15.33 9.01
CA LEU A 374 23.15 -16.06 7.74
C LEU A 374 24.55 -16.68 7.62
N GLN A 375 25.60 -15.96 8.02
CA GLN A 375 26.96 -16.47 8.08
C GLN A 375 27.07 -17.69 9.01
N ARG A 376 26.45 -17.61 10.20
CA ARG A 376 26.41 -18.71 11.16
C ARG A 376 25.69 -19.95 10.57
N VAL A 377 24.57 -19.74 9.89
CA VAL A 377 23.76 -20.82 9.26
C VAL A 377 24.52 -21.44 8.08
N ALA A 378 25.15 -20.62 7.25
CA ALA A 378 25.96 -21.10 6.13
C ALA A 378 27.13 -22.01 6.59
N ASP A 379 27.62 -21.81 7.81
CA ASP A 379 28.65 -22.63 8.48
C ASP A 379 29.86 -22.91 7.57
N ASP A 380 30.32 -21.87 6.87
CA ASP A 380 31.50 -21.90 6.04
C ASP A 380 32.24 -20.55 6.08
N ALA A 381 33.33 -20.52 6.82
CA ALA A 381 34.14 -19.33 7.03
C ALA A 381 34.90 -18.85 5.78
N THR A 382 34.90 -19.63 4.71
CA THR A 382 35.55 -19.27 3.44
C THR A 382 34.65 -18.45 2.53
N LEU A 383 33.34 -18.38 2.82
CA LEU A 383 32.41 -17.57 2.08
C LEU A 383 32.59 -16.09 2.42
N GLU A 384 32.68 -15.28 1.40
CA GLU A 384 32.68 -13.82 1.53
C GLU A 384 31.27 -13.28 1.48
N TRP A 385 30.95 -12.38 2.42
CA TRP A 385 29.65 -11.75 2.50
C TRP A 385 29.76 -10.24 2.37
N SER A 386 28.86 -9.64 1.63
CA SER A 386 28.72 -8.19 1.54
C SER A 386 27.26 -7.78 1.47
N VAL A 387 26.98 -6.57 1.96
CA VAL A 387 25.67 -5.93 1.78
C VAL A 387 25.62 -5.34 0.38
N VAL A 388 24.52 -5.55 -0.33
CA VAL A 388 24.25 -4.94 -1.64
C VAL A 388 23.35 -3.73 -1.42
N GLY A 389 23.78 -2.56 -1.90
CA GLY A 389 23.06 -1.31 -1.68
C GLY A 389 23.21 -0.78 -0.26
N VAL A 390 22.30 0.09 0.14
CA VAL A 390 22.25 0.71 1.47
C VAL A 390 20.88 0.42 2.09
N PRO A 391 20.71 -0.70 2.82
CA PRO A 391 19.43 -0.99 3.45
C PRO A 391 19.11 0.03 4.53
N VAL A 392 17.85 0.47 4.58
CA VAL A 392 17.34 1.41 5.57
C VAL A 392 16.50 0.64 6.58
N SER A 393 16.91 0.65 7.85
CA SER A 393 16.13 0.07 8.93
C SER A 393 14.86 0.88 9.14
N SER A 394 13.71 0.21 9.06
CA SER A 394 12.40 0.82 9.25
C SER A 394 11.90 0.55 10.67
N PRO A 395 11.90 1.56 11.58
CA PRO A 395 11.27 1.40 12.89
C PRO A 395 9.75 1.30 12.74
N THR A 396 9.10 0.79 13.76
CA THR A 396 7.64 0.74 13.86
C THR A 396 7.11 2.12 14.26
N SER A 397 6.01 2.58 13.68
CA SER A 397 5.25 3.71 14.19
C SER A 397 4.43 3.29 15.41
N ASP A 398 4.30 4.20 16.39
CA ASP A 398 3.46 3.95 17.56
C ASP A 398 1.98 3.86 17.15
N PHE A 399 1.20 3.10 17.93
CA PHE A 399 -0.24 2.99 17.72
C PHE A 399 -0.93 4.34 17.97
N SER A 400 -1.48 4.94 16.93
CA SER A 400 -2.14 6.26 17.00
C SER A 400 -3.65 6.13 17.13
N THR A 401 -4.17 6.42 18.32
CA THR A 401 -5.62 6.49 18.57
C THR A 401 -6.27 7.57 17.69
N GLU A 402 -5.60 8.69 17.47
CA GLU A 402 -6.12 9.78 16.62
C GLU A 402 -6.38 9.29 15.19
N ILE A 403 -5.38 8.64 14.57
CA ILE A 403 -5.48 8.14 13.19
C ILE A 403 -6.56 7.06 13.12
N MET A 404 -6.59 6.13 14.06
CA MET A 404 -7.61 5.08 14.11
C MET A 404 -9.01 5.65 14.22
N THR A 405 -9.22 6.65 15.09
CA THR A 405 -10.52 7.33 15.26
C THR A 405 -10.91 8.11 14.00
N ALA A 406 -9.94 8.78 13.34
CA ALA A 406 -10.20 9.50 12.10
C ALA A 406 -10.62 8.55 10.97
N ILE A 407 -9.96 7.39 10.85
CA ILE A 407 -10.32 6.36 9.87
C ILE A 407 -11.73 5.82 10.16
N GLU A 408 -12.01 5.47 11.41
CA GLU A 408 -13.33 4.98 11.82
C GLU A 408 -14.44 6.00 11.48
N ALA A 409 -14.24 7.26 11.84
CA ALA A 409 -15.19 8.34 11.54
C ALA A 409 -15.37 8.57 10.03
N SER A 410 -14.29 8.43 9.25
CA SER A 410 -14.30 8.62 7.80
C SER A 410 -14.97 7.46 7.05
N LEU A 411 -14.88 6.25 7.58
CA LEU A 411 -15.49 5.06 6.98
C LEU A 411 -16.96 4.88 7.41
N ALA A 412 -17.34 5.30 8.59
CA ALA A 412 -18.67 5.07 9.17
C ALA A 412 -19.86 5.46 8.26
N PRO A 413 -19.80 6.54 7.44
CA PRO A 413 -20.89 6.89 6.52
C PRO A 413 -21.04 5.93 5.33
N ILE A 414 -19.96 5.23 4.95
CA ILE A 414 -19.89 4.37 3.76
C ILE A 414 -19.91 2.90 4.17
N HIS A 415 -19.15 2.57 5.20
CA HIS A 415 -18.97 1.22 5.71
C HIS A 415 -19.11 1.23 7.25
N PRO A 416 -20.32 1.31 7.78
CA PRO A 416 -20.55 1.32 9.23
C PRO A 416 -20.03 0.02 9.88
N ASP A 417 -19.39 0.15 11.04
CA ASP A 417 -18.85 -0.97 11.83
C ASP A 417 -17.78 -1.83 11.12
N LEU A 418 -17.15 -1.32 10.06
CA LEU A 418 -16.10 -2.04 9.36
C LEU A 418 -14.87 -2.22 10.27
N PRO A 419 -14.37 -3.47 10.48
CA PRO A 419 -13.17 -3.70 11.28
C PRO A 419 -11.95 -2.99 10.68
N ILE A 420 -11.25 -2.19 11.50
CA ILE A 420 -9.97 -1.59 11.13
C ILE A 420 -8.86 -2.48 11.68
N VAL A 421 -7.98 -2.97 10.81
CA VAL A 421 -6.95 -3.95 11.14
C VAL A 421 -5.57 -3.31 10.97
N PRO A 422 -4.79 -3.14 12.06
CA PRO A 422 -3.40 -2.71 11.93
C PRO A 422 -2.56 -3.81 11.33
N GLU A 423 -1.65 -3.46 10.41
CA GLU A 423 -0.79 -4.44 9.77
C GLU A 423 0.68 -4.04 9.77
N MET A 424 1.53 -5.02 9.50
CA MET A 424 2.94 -4.84 9.18
C MET A 424 3.16 -5.31 7.74
N GLY A 425 3.48 -4.37 6.86
CA GLY A 425 3.81 -4.66 5.47
C GLY A 425 5.05 -5.56 5.33
N SER A 426 4.98 -6.57 4.47
CA SER A 426 6.15 -7.37 4.09
C SER A 426 6.99 -6.67 3.01
N GLY A 427 6.41 -5.71 2.30
CA GLY A 427 7.06 -4.78 1.39
C GLY A 427 7.81 -3.66 2.13
N THR A 428 8.33 -2.72 1.36
CA THR A 428 8.96 -1.48 1.85
C THR A 428 8.50 -0.37 0.94
N THR A 429 8.04 0.72 1.51
CA THR A 429 7.61 1.93 0.80
C THR A 429 8.45 3.14 1.25
N ASP A 430 8.20 4.31 0.70
CA ASP A 430 8.79 5.56 1.17
C ASP A 430 8.54 5.81 2.68
N GLY A 431 7.51 5.20 3.24
CA GLY A 431 7.20 5.24 4.67
C GLY A 431 8.34 4.75 5.56
N ALA A 432 9.14 3.80 5.09
CA ALA A 432 10.32 3.32 5.80
C ALA A 432 11.36 4.44 6.01
N TYR A 433 11.56 5.27 4.99
CA TYR A 433 12.52 6.40 5.03
C TYR A 433 12.02 7.54 5.93
N PHE A 434 10.73 7.85 5.87
CA PHE A 434 10.13 8.83 6.77
C PHE A 434 10.27 8.38 8.24
N ARG A 435 9.95 7.11 8.56
CA ARG A 435 10.14 6.56 9.91
C ARG A 435 11.60 6.58 10.35
N ALA A 436 12.53 6.21 9.46
CA ALA A 436 13.97 6.28 9.73
C ALA A 436 14.45 7.71 10.00
N ALA A 437 13.82 8.70 9.37
CA ALA A 437 14.08 10.11 9.58
C ALA A 437 13.30 10.70 10.79
N GLY A 438 12.55 9.89 11.55
CA GLY A 438 11.82 10.31 12.75
C GLY A 438 10.45 10.94 12.47
N ILE A 439 9.86 10.73 11.30
CA ILE A 439 8.45 11.04 11.02
C ILE A 439 7.66 9.72 11.11
N PRO A 440 6.83 9.49 12.13
CA PRO A 440 5.94 8.34 12.19
C PRO A 440 5.12 8.24 10.91
N SER A 441 5.02 7.04 10.31
CA SER A 441 4.33 6.89 9.03
C SER A 441 3.33 5.75 9.09
N TYR A 442 2.16 5.99 8.51
CA TYR A 442 1.04 5.06 8.46
C TYR A 442 0.64 4.85 7.02
N SER A 443 0.59 3.57 6.58
CA SER A 443 0.21 3.25 5.21
C SER A 443 -1.28 2.98 5.15
N LEU A 444 -2.01 3.73 4.32
CA LEU A 444 -3.45 3.56 4.10
C LEU A 444 -3.86 4.19 2.77
N SER A 445 -4.73 3.51 2.03
CA SER A 445 -5.34 4.02 0.80
C SER A 445 -6.87 3.99 0.90
N GLY A 446 -7.54 4.84 0.14
CA GLY A 446 -9.00 4.82 0.02
C GLY A 446 -9.53 3.73 -0.91
N ILE A 447 -8.67 2.90 -1.48
CA ILE A 447 -9.04 1.83 -2.41
C ILE A 447 -9.67 0.68 -1.62
N PHE A 448 -10.80 0.16 -2.13
CA PHE A 448 -11.40 -1.10 -1.71
C PHE A 448 -11.28 -2.12 -2.84
N ILE A 449 -10.55 -3.22 -2.61
CA ILE A 449 -10.23 -4.21 -3.64
C ILE A 449 -10.31 -5.64 -3.09
N ASN A 450 -10.74 -6.58 -3.94
CA ASN A 450 -10.58 -8.00 -3.63
C ASN A 450 -9.10 -8.38 -3.85
N PRO A 451 -8.43 -9.07 -2.91
CA PRO A 451 -7.03 -9.49 -3.07
C PRO A 451 -6.74 -10.27 -4.36
N LYS A 452 -7.73 -11.00 -4.89
CA LYS A 452 -7.62 -11.69 -6.18
C LYS A 452 -7.53 -10.76 -7.39
N ASP A 453 -7.91 -9.49 -7.22
CA ASP A 453 -7.87 -8.44 -8.23
C ASP A 453 -6.69 -7.47 -8.06
N SER A 454 -5.91 -7.64 -6.99
CA SER A 454 -4.69 -6.88 -6.75
C SER A 454 -3.56 -7.42 -7.63
N PHE A 455 -3.25 -6.69 -8.69
CA PHE A 455 -2.23 -7.03 -9.68
C PHE A 455 -1.11 -5.99 -9.75
N ALA A 456 -0.82 -5.31 -8.63
CA ALA A 456 0.37 -4.46 -8.53
C ALA A 456 1.61 -5.24 -9.02
N HIS A 457 2.44 -4.62 -9.86
CA HIS A 457 3.59 -5.22 -10.55
C HIS A 457 3.26 -6.37 -11.54
N GLY A 458 2.00 -6.81 -11.58
CA GLY A 458 1.54 -7.89 -12.45
C GLY A 458 1.08 -7.43 -13.84
N LEU A 459 0.61 -8.40 -14.63
CA LEU A 459 0.00 -8.13 -15.94
C LEU A 459 -1.45 -7.69 -15.76
N ASN A 460 -1.87 -6.73 -16.59
CA ASN A 460 -3.24 -6.20 -16.59
C ASN A 460 -3.66 -5.66 -15.22
N GLU A 461 -2.74 -4.92 -14.58
CA GLU A 461 -3.00 -4.18 -13.34
C GLU A 461 -4.29 -3.39 -13.44
N ARG A 462 -5.09 -3.42 -12.35
CA ARG A 462 -6.42 -2.84 -12.35
C ARG A 462 -6.82 -2.31 -10.98
N VAL A 463 -7.73 -1.33 -10.98
CA VAL A 463 -8.37 -0.79 -9.77
C VAL A 463 -9.89 -0.69 -9.99
N PRO A 464 -10.74 -0.99 -9.00
CA PRO A 464 -12.18 -0.82 -9.13
C PRO A 464 -12.54 0.64 -9.44
N ARG A 465 -13.42 0.87 -10.41
CA ARG A 465 -13.88 2.23 -10.79
C ARG A 465 -14.54 2.96 -9.61
N ALA A 466 -15.26 2.22 -8.77
CA ALA A 466 -15.88 2.77 -7.57
C ALA A 466 -14.87 3.36 -6.56
N SER A 467 -13.60 2.95 -6.64
CA SER A 467 -12.55 3.48 -5.75
C SER A 467 -12.28 4.97 -5.98
N ILE A 468 -12.57 5.55 -7.15
CA ILE A 468 -12.37 7.00 -7.39
C ILE A 468 -13.22 7.83 -6.42
N GLU A 469 -14.53 7.62 -6.44
CA GLU A 469 -15.47 8.34 -5.57
C GLU A 469 -15.24 7.99 -4.10
N GLY A 470 -15.09 6.70 -3.80
CA GLY A 470 -14.84 6.21 -2.45
C GLY A 470 -13.59 6.81 -1.81
N SER A 471 -12.48 6.85 -2.56
CA SER A 471 -11.22 7.44 -2.07
C SER A 471 -11.32 8.95 -1.86
N LEU A 472 -11.97 9.68 -2.77
CA LEU A 472 -12.16 11.12 -2.59
C LEU A 472 -12.99 11.45 -1.35
N LEU A 473 -14.06 10.70 -1.11
CA LEU A 473 -14.90 10.86 0.10
C LEU A 473 -14.15 10.50 1.36
N PHE A 474 -13.42 9.38 1.36
CA PHE A 474 -12.61 8.93 2.47
C PHE A 474 -11.55 9.97 2.84
N TRP A 475 -10.73 10.40 1.88
CA TRP A 475 -9.66 11.37 2.14
C TRP A 475 -10.17 12.75 2.51
N ARG A 476 -11.32 13.17 1.93
CA ARG A 476 -11.97 14.41 2.34
C ARG A 476 -12.39 14.34 3.81
N ALA A 477 -13.02 13.26 4.23
CA ALA A 477 -13.42 13.06 5.61
C ALA A 477 -12.20 12.95 6.54
N MET A 478 -11.13 12.26 6.14
CA MET A 478 -9.87 12.20 6.89
C MET A 478 -9.28 13.58 7.15
N VAL A 479 -9.24 14.46 6.14
CA VAL A 479 -8.74 15.84 6.31
C VAL A 479 -9.64 16.63 7.27
N ASP A 480 -10.96 16.47 7.18
CA ASP A 480 -11.87 17.15 8.11
C ASP A 480 -11.68 16.67 9.54
N GLU A 481 -11.46 15.36 9.76
CA GLU A 481 -11.21 14.80 11.09
C GLU A 481 -9.87 15.24 11.68
N LEU A 482 -8.82 15.35 10.86
CA LEU A 482 -7.44 15.58 11.30
C LEU A 482 -7.00 17.05 11.27
N ALA A 483 -7.66 17.90 10.47
CA ALA A 483 -7.22 19.26 10.20
C ALA A 483 -8.32 20.32 10.40
N THR A 484 -9.39 20.03 11.17
CA THR A 484 -10.35 21.03 11.62
C THR A 484 -10.42 21.07 13.13
N ASN A 485 -10.81 22.25 13.68
CA ASN A 485 -11.05 22.37 15.10
C ASN A 485 -12.41 21.71 15.43
N LYS A 486 -12.38 20.66 16.23
CA LYS A 486 -13.62 20.08 16.78
C LYS A 486 -14.13 20.98 17.90
N ASN A 487 -15.27 21.63 17.68
CA ASN A 487 -15.97 22.42 18.70
C ASN A 487 -16.60 21.55 19.79
#